data_c0e1b22a12459dcbfd05b38f07ba8365
#
_entry.id   c0e1b22a12459dcbfd05b38f07ba8365
#
_cell.length_a   1.000
_cell.length_b   1.000
_cell.length_c   1.000
_cell.angle_alpha   90.00
_cell.angle_beta   90.00
_cell.angle_gamma   90.00
#
_symmetry.space_group_name_H-M   'P 1'
#
loop_
_entity.id
_entity.type
_entity.pdbx_description
1 polymer ?
#
loop_
_entity_poly.entity_id
_entity_poly.type
_entity_poly.pdbx_seq_one_letter_code
_entity_poly.pdbx_strand_id
1 'polypeptide(L)'
;SGSAVAPREFKQALSRFAPQFSGYGQQDSQELLAFLLDGIHEDLNRIKKKPATEAPDWEGGSDKELVELAKTCWEQYRSRNDSVIVDLFQGQYRSTVVCPDCDKVSSPCPVSADMREDR
;
A
#
# COMPACT_ATOMS: atom_id res chain seq x y z
N SER A 1 39.89 -7.21 5.90
CA SER A 1 39.53 -6.36 4.76
C SER A 1 38.32 -7.00 4.07
N GLY A 2 37.14 -6.50 4.33
CA GLY A 2 35.90 -6.96 3.66
C GLY A 2 35.93 -6.53 2.19
N SER A 3 35.79 -7.48 1.28
CA SER A 3 35.57 -7.16 -0.12
C SER A 3 34.19 -6.55 -0.31
N ALA A 4 34.11 -5.44 -1.06
CA ALA A 4 32.81 -4.84 -1.42
C ALA A 4 32.00 -5.83 -2.30
N VAL A 5 30.74 -6.03 -1.95
CA VAL A 5 29.82 -6.85 -2.74
C VAL A 5 28.96 -5.94 -3.61
N ALA A 6 29.00 -6.15 -4.93
CA ALA A 6 28.15 -5.44 -5.86
C ALA A 6 26.84 -6.25 -6.08
N PRO A 7 25.63 -5.71 -5.77
CA PRO A 7 24.38 -6.43 -5.86
C PRO A 7 23.83 -6.49 -7.31
N ARG A 8 24.63 -6.99 -8.25
CA ARG A 8 24.31 -6.99 -9.69
C ARG A 8 23.11 -7.85 -10.03
N GLU A 9 23.05 -9.06 -9.47
CA GLU A 9 21.95 -10.00 -9.72
C GLU A 9 20.64 -9.48 -9.14
N PHE A 10 20.67 -8.90 -7.93
CA PHE A 10 19.52 -8.24 -7.33
C PHE A 10 19.02 -7.09 -8.20
N LYS A 11 19.92 -6.20 -8.67
CA LYS A 11 19.56 -5.09 -9.54
C LYS A 11 18.95 -5.58 -10.86
N GLN A 12 19.49 -6.65 -11.43
CA GLN A 12 18.97 -7.23 -12.67
C GLN A 12 17.59 -7.85 -12.46
N ALA A 13 17.37 -8.54 -11.36
CA ALA A 13 16.06 -9.08 -11.00
C ALA A 13 15.02 -7.97 -10.80
N LEU A 14 15.36 -6.95 -10.01
CA LEU A 14 14.50 -5.80 -9.75
C LEU A 14 14.11 -5.05 -11.04
N SER A 15 15.03 -4.87 -11.97
CA SER A 15 14.79 -4.18 -13.25
C SER A 15 13.74 -4.83 -14.13
N ARG A 16 13.47 -6.13 -13.93
CA ARG A 16 12.43 -6.85 -14.67
C ARG A 16 11.03 -6.50 -14.18
N PHE A 17 10.88 -6.19 -12.90
CA PHE A 17 9.61 -5.81 -12.28
C PHE A 17 9.38 -4.31 -12.28
N ALA A 18 10.45 -3.54 -12.10
CA ALA A 18 10.45 -2.10 -11.99
C ALA A 18 11.52 -1.50 -12.93
N PRO A 19 11.21 -1.33 -14.22
CA PRO A 19 12.16 -0.85 -15.24
C PRO A 19 12.80 0.51 -14.94
N GLN A 20 12.10 1.37 -14.16
CA GLN A 20 12.63 2.67 -13.73
C GLN A 20 13.93 2.54 -12.91
N PHE A 21 14.18 1.40 -12.26
CA PHE A 21 15.40 1.13 -11.51
C PHE A 21 16.50 0.43 -12.32
N SER A 22 16.32 0.25 -13.64
CA SER A 22 17.29 -0.45 -14.49
C SER A 22 18.56 0.37 -14.75
N GLY A 23 18.47 1.71 -14.75
CA GLY A 23 19.57 2.64 -15.05
C GLY A 23 20.50 2.90 -13.86
N TYR A 24 21.37 3.90 -14.07
CA TYR A 24 22.29 4.42 -13.04
C TYR A 24 21.89 5.81 -12.54
N GLY A 25 20.70 6.29 -12.92
CA GLY A 25 20.13 7.52 -12.41
C GLY A 25 19.82 7.44 -10.91
N GLN A 26 19.75 8.60 -10.27
CA GLN A 26 19.28 8.68 -8.89
C GLN A 26 17.79 8.35 -8.84
N GLN A 27 17.43 7.55 -7.86
CA GLN A 27 16.04 7.13 -7.62
C GLN A 27 15.71 7.29 -6.15
N ASP A 28 14.42 7.44 -5.85
CA ASP A 28 13.94 7.51 -4.48
C ASP A 28 14.01 6.13 -3.81
N SER A 29 14.65 6.09 -2.65
CA SER A 29 14.79 4.86 -1.87
C SER A 29 13.46 4.38 -1.27
N GLN A 30 12.54 5.30 -0.97
CA GLN A 30 11.20 4.97 -0.49
C GLN A 30 10.39 4.32 -1.61
N GLU A 31 10.46 4.87 -2.83
CA GLU A 31 9.83 4.28 -4.01
C GLU A 31 10.40 2.88 -4.31
N LEU A 32 11.71 2.72 -4.23
CA LEU A 32 12.35 1.40 -4.37
C LEU A 32 11.83 0.40 -3.35
N LEU A 33 11.74 0.80 -2.08
CA LEU A 33 11.23 -0.06 -1.01
C LEU A 33 9.77 -0.45 -1.25
N ALA A 34 8.94 0.50 -1.69
CA ALA A 34 7.55 0.28 -2.02
C ALA A 34 7.38 -0.80 -3.11
N PHE A 35 8.07 -0.63 -4.23
CA PHE A 35 8.03 -1.61 -5.32
C PHE A 35 8.55 -3.00 -4.93
N LEU A 36 9.59 -3.03 -4.09
CA LEU A 36 10.15 -4.28 -3.61
C LEU A 36 9.15 -5.03 -2.72
N LEU A 37 8.56 -4.34 -1.74
CA LEU A 37 7.57 -4.92 -0.83
C LEU A 37 6.30 -5.36 -1.57
N ASP A 38 5.81 -4.58 -2.54
CA ASP A 38 4.66 -4.93 -3.36
C ASP A 38 4.93 -6.20 -4.19
N GLY A 39 6.09 -6.26 -4.85
CA GLY A 39 6.49 -7.45 -5.63
C GLY A 39 6.59 -8.71 -4.77
N ILE A 40 7.18 -8.61 -3.57
CA ILE A 40 7.27 -9.74 -2.63
C ILE A 40 5.88 -10.11 -2.10
N HIS A 41 5.03 -9.11 -1.81
CA HIS A 41 3.65 -9.34 -1.37
C HIS A 41 2.84 -10.11 -2.42
N GLU A 42 2.85 -9.68 -3.69
CA GLU A 42 2.09 -10.34 -4.76
C GLU A 42 2.54 -11.80 -4.97
N ASP A 43 3.83 -12.07 -4.84
CA ASP A 43 4.38 -13.43 -4.93
C ASP A 43 3.93 -14.31 -3.76
N LEU A 44 3.93 -13.75 -2.56
CA LEU A 44 3.57 -14.44 -1.32
C LEU A 44 2.07 -14.40 -1.00
N ASN A 45 1.26 -13.67 -1.77
CA ASN A 45 -0.17 -13.51 -1.52
C ASN A 45 -0.89 -14.86 -1.61
N ARG A 46 -1.50 -15.28 -0.50
CA ARG A 46 -2.28 -16.51 -0.41
C ARG A 46 -3.61 -16.41 -1.14
N ILE A 47 -4.12 -15.20 -1.37
CA ILE A 47 -5.37 -14.94 -2.07
C ILE A 47 -5.12 -14.89 -3.58
N LYS A 48 -5.36 -16.00 -4.26
CA LYS A 48 -5.18 -16.10 -5.72
C LYS A 48 -6.37 -15.56 -6.51
N LYS A 49 -7.58 -15.61 -5.95
CA LYS A 49 -8.79 -15.03 -6.54
C LYS A 49 -9.27 -13.90 -5.66
N LYS A 50 -8.97 -12.67 -6.08
CA LYS A 50 -9.34 -11.47 -5.33
C LYS A 50 -10.85 -11.22 -5.48
N PRO A 51 -11.66 -11.20 -4.39
CA PRO A 51 -13.09 -10.89 -4.49
C PRO A 51 -13.29 -9.43 -4.92
N ALA A 52 -14.41 -9.16 -5.57
CA ALA A 52 -14.86 -7.79 -5.78
C ALA A 52 -15.30 -7.20 -4.43
N THR A 53 -14.80 -6.03 -4.09
CA THR A 53 -15.15 -5.30 -2.87
C THR A 53 -15.50 -3.87 -3.24
N GLU A 54 -16.56 -3.34 -2.60
CA GLU A 54 -16.92 -1.94 -2.73
C GLU A 54 -16.44 -1.21 -1.48
N ALA A 55 -15.68 -0.14 -1.66
CA ALA A 55 -15.24 0.68 -0.55
C ALA A 55 -16.45 1.42 0.02
N PRO A 56 -16.76 1.29 1.30
CA PRO A 56 -17.84 2.07 1.91
C PRO A 56 -17.41 3.52 2.02
N ASP A 57 -18.33 4.43 1.67
CA ASP A 57 -18.16 5.85 1.86
C ASP A 57 -18.54 6.28 3.27
N TRP A 58 -17.81 7.26 3.81
CA TRP A 58 -18.12 7.88 5.09
C TRP A 58 -18.29 9.39 4.91
N GLU A 59 -19.48 9.88 5.18
CA GLU A 59 -19.85 11.27 5.01
C GLU A 59 -19.91 12.07 6.33
N GLY A 60 -19.28 11.58 7.35
CA GLY A 60 -19.31 12.15 8.69
C GLY A 60 -20.04 11.25 9.68
N GLY A 61 -19.74 11.40 10.95
CA GLY A 61 -20.31 10.60 12.03
C GLY A 61 -19.42 10.61 13.27
N SER A 62 -19.73 9.75 14.22
CA SER A 62 -18.99 9.61 15.45
C SER A 62 -17.68 8.84 15.24
N ASP A 63 -16.73 9.01 16.16
CA ASP A 63 -15.48 8.22 16.15
C ASP A 63 -15.73 6.71 16.25
N LYS A 64 -16.85 6.28 16.85
CA LYS A 64 -17.23 4.86 16.91
C LYS A 64 -17.58 4.33 15.52
N GLU A 65 -18.37 5.07 14.76
CA GLU A 65 -18.72 4.70 13.39
C GLU A 65 -17.49 4.67 12.48
N LEU A 66 -16.56 5.61 12.69
CA LEU A 66 -15.29 5.61 11.97
C LEU A 66 -14.45 4.36 12.27
N VAL A 67 -14.40 3.92 13.52
CA VAL A 67 -13.68 2.70 13.90
C VAL A 67 -14.31 1.45 13.29
N GLU A 68 -15.64 1.36 13.26
CA GLU A 68 -16.32 0.22 12.61
C GLU A 68 -16.10 0.24 11.09
N LEU A 69 -16.13 1.41 10.47
CA LEU A 69 -15.78 1.58 9.06
C LEU A 69 -14.34 1.10 8.80
N ALA A 70 -13.38 1.53 9.61
CA ALA A 70 -11.99 1.12 9.48
C ALA A 70 -11.82 -0.41 9.57
N LYS A 71 -12.53 -1.07 10.49
CA LYS A 71 -12.53 -2.53 10.58
C LYS A 71 -13.05 -3.18 9.30
N THR A 72 -14.20 -2.70 8.80
CA THR A 72 -14.81 -3.21 7.56
C THR A 72 -13.85 -3.07 6.38
N CYS A 73 -13.23 -1.91 6.23
CA CYS A 73 -12.26 -1.66 5.17
C CYS A 73 -11.02 -2.57 5.32
N TRP A 74 -10.55 -2.79 6.55
CA TRP A 74 -9.41 -3.67 6.81
C TRP A 74 -9.73 -5.13 6.48
N GLU A 75 -10.91 -5.61 6.84
CA GLU A 75 -11.38 -6.95 6.49
C GLU A 75 -11.51 -7.13 4.97
N GLN A 76 -12.05 -6.15 4.28
CA GLN A 76 -12.11 -6.14 2.82
C GLN A 76 -10.72 -6.15 2.18
N TYR A 77 -9.79 -5.34 2.70
CA TYR A 77 -8.41 -5.34 2.25
C TYR A 77 -7.77 -6.72 2.45
N ARG A 78 -7.89 -7.30 3.64
CA ARG A 78 -7.33 -8.63 3.95
C ARG A 78 -7.97 -9.77 3.16
N SER A 79 -9.21 -9.64 2.75
CA SER A 79 -9.86 -10.63 1.87
C SER A 79 -9.20 -10.73 0.48
N ARG A 80 -8.47 -9.69 0.09
CA ARG A 80 -7.75 -9.59 -1.20
C ARG A 80 -6.24 -9.75 -1.04
N ASN A 81 -5.71 -9.47 0.14
CA ASN A 81 -4.29 -9.36 0.42
C ASN A 81 -3.94 -10.07 1.74
N ASP A 82 -3.29 -11.21 1.63
CA ASP A 82 -2.88 -12.03 2.77
C ASP A 82 -1.45 -12.53 2.56
N SER A 83 -0.50 -11.89 3.22
CA SER A 83 0.91 -12.28 3.19
C SER A 83 1.65 -11.80 4.45
N VAL A 84 2.85 -12.30 4.67
CA VAL A 84 3.74 -11.82 5.74
C VAL A 84 4.07 -10.32 5.59
N ILE A 85 4.07 -9.80 4.37
CA ILE A 85 4.30 -8.37 4.12
C ILE A 85 3.12 -7.55 4.65
N VAL A 86 1.89 -8.00 4.44
CA VAL A 86 0.70 -7.35 5.01
C VAL A 86 0.76 -7.35 6.52
N ASP A 87 1.13 -8.46 7.13
CA ASP A 87 1.17 -8.59 8.59
C ASP A 87 2.23 -7.69 9.26
N LEU A 88 3.35 -7.43 8.59
CA LEU A 88 4.48 -6.71 9.17
C LEU A 88 4.59 -5.23 8.72
N PHE A 89 4.13 -4.89 7.52
CA PHE A 89 4.40 -3.58 6.91
C PHE A 89 3.14 -2.80 6.54
N GLN A 90 1.96 -3.41 6.60
CA GLN A 90 0.71 -2.75 6.22
C GLN A 90 -0.02 -2.19 7.44
N GLY A 91 -0.67 -1.06 7.26
CA GLY A 91 -1.49 -0.41 8.27
C GLY A 91 -2.56 0.45 7.62
N GLN A 92 -3.36 1.12 8.43
CA GLN A 92 -4.39 2.02 7.96
C GLN A 92 -4.06 3.46 8.36
N TYR A 93 -4.24 4.40 7.42
CA TYR A 93 -4.18 5.83 7.68
C TYR A 93 -5.59 6.43 7.65
N ARG A 94 -5.85 7.35 8.55
CA ARG A 94 -7.00 8.23 8.46
C ARG A 94 -6.63 9.43 7.59
N SER A 95 -7.27 9.55 6.43
CA SER A 95 -7.26 10.78 5.64
C SER A 95 -8.53 11.55 5.90
N THR A 96 -8.43 12.84 6.17
CA THR A 96 -9.59 13.70 6.39
C THR A 96 -9.54 14.84 5.38
N VAL A 97 -10.58 14.94 4.58
CA VAL A 97 -10.75 16.03 3.61
C VAL A 97 -11.85 16.95 4.10
N VAL A 98 -11.55 18.23 4.19
CA VAL A 98 -12.52 19.28 4.54
C VAL A 98 -12.78 20.12 3.30
N CYS A 99 -14.04 20.20 2.90
CA CYS A 99 -14.44 21.05 1.77
C CYS A 99 -14.27 22.53 2.15
N PRO A 100 -13.52 23.32 1.36
CA PRO A 100 -13.31 24.74 1.69
C PRO A 100 -14.58 25.59 1.49
N ASP A 101 -15.57 25.11 0.75
CA ASP A 101 -16.77 25.88 0.43
C ASP A 101 -17.93 25.63 1.41
N CYS A 102 -18.04 24.43 1.98
CA CYS A 102 -19.16 24.06 2.83
C CYS A 102 -18.76 23.37 4.14
N ASP A 103 -17.46 23.33 4.45
CA ASP A 103 -16.88 22.70 5.66
C ASP A 103 -17.28 21.22 5.86
N LYS A 104 -17.86 20.58 4.83
CA LYS A 104 -18.18 19.16 4.89
C LYS A 104 -16.90 18.36 5.07
N VAL A 105 -16.89 17.55 6.11
CA VAL A 105 -15.76 16.62 6.38
C VAL A 105 -16.09 15.28 5.76
N SER A 106 -15.21 14.78 4.93
CA SER A 106 -15.26 13.41 4.42
C SER A 106 -13.97 12.68 4.78
N SER A 107 -14.08 11.40 5.04
CA SER A 107 -12.94 10.51 5.19
C SER A 107 -13.21 9.32 4.27
N PRO A 108 -12.52 9.22 3.14
CA PRO A 108 -12.61 8.01 2.35
C PRO A 108 -12.22 6.82 3.24
N CYS A 109 -12.66 5.63 2.87
CA CYS A 109 -12.26 4.40 3.55
C CYS A 109 -10.78 4.50 3.90
N PRO A 110 -10.39 4.28 5.20
CA PRO A 110 -9.00 4.40 5.58
C PRO A 110 -8.15 3.63 4.58
N VAL A 111 -7.39 4.37 3.78
CA VAL A 111 -6.55 3.77 2.77
C VAL A 111 -5.61 2.88 3.53
N SER A 112 -5.67 1.58 3.28
CA SER A 112 -4.54 0.74 3.64
C SER A 112 -3.33 1.44 3.03
N ALA A 113 -2.25 1.56 3.79
CA ALA A 113 -1.00 2.06 3.24
C ALA A 113 -0.50 1.08 2.18
N ASP A 114 -1.22 1.02 1.09
CA ASP A 114 -0.65 0.58 -0.16
C ASP A 114 0.34 1.68 -0.52
N MET A 115 1.60 1.34 -0.62
CA MET A 115 2.65 2.28 -0.97
C MET A 115 2.54 2.74 -2.44
N ARG A 116 1.36 2.66 -3.01
CA ARG A 116 1.01 3.25 -4.29
C ARG A 116 0.34 4.59 -4.03
N GLU A 117 1.08 5.66 -4.20
CA GLU A 117 0.48 6.92 -4.59
C GLU A 117 -0.22 6.68 -5.92
N ASP A 118 -1.55 6.68 -5.93
CA ASP A 118 -2.33 6.73 -7.17
C ASP A 118 -1.86 7.94 -8.00
N ARG A 119 -1.38 7.63 -9.17
CA ARG A 119 -1.14 8.62 -10.23
C ARG A 119 -2.43 8.83 -11.00
#